data_c4fd2db54bdfee6fdf91a8483de2f292
#
_entry.id   c4fd2db54bdfee6fdf91a8483de2f292
#
_cell.length_a   1.000
_cell.length_b   1.000
_cell.length_c   1.000
_cell.angle_alpha   90.00
_cell.angle_beta   90.00
_cell.angle_gamma   90.00
#
_symmetry.space_group_name_H-M   'P 1'
#
loop_
_entity.id
_entity.type
_entity.pdbx_description
1 polymer ?
#
loop_
_entity_poly.entity_id
_entity_poly.type
_entity_poly.pdbx_seq_one_letter_code
_entity_poly.pdbx_strand_id
1 'polypeptide(L)'
;MKSFLELVEKKIRNNFQIDKIEIIDNTYKHLKHKSYNKDKLHLKIAIKSNFLKTLNKIEAHKKIMNILDEELKSKIHSLEIKIN
;
A
#
# COMPACT_ATOMS: atom_id res chain seq x y z
N MET A 1 19.53 2.61 6.57
CA MET A 1 18.68 3.19 5.53
C MET A 1 17.32 2.50 5.53
N LYS A 2 16.27 3.28 5.58
CA LYS A 2 14.92 2.70 5.60
C LYS A 2 14.51 2.22 4.21
N SER A 3 13.92 1.03 4.13
CA SER A 3 13.40 0.51 2.88
C SER A 3 12.17 1.31 2.42
N PHE A 4 11.83 1.16 1.15
CA PHE A 4 10.63 1.79 0.61
C PHE A 4 9.37 1.28 1.32
N LEU A 5 9.32 -0.02 1.64
CA LEU A 5 8.18 -0.59 2.35
C LEU A 5 8.02 0.00 3.75
N GLU A 6 9.14 0.23 4.45
CA GLU A 6 9.10 0.89 5.76
C GLU A 6 8.59 2.32 5.65
N LEU A 7 8.97 3.01 4.59
CA LEU A 7 8.51 4.37 4.32
C LEU A 7 6.98 4.40 4.12
N VAL A 8 6.46 3.47 3.35
CA VAL A 8 5.02 3.34 3.10
C VAL A 8 4.28 3.06 4.41
N GLU A 9 4.77 2.11 5.20
CA GLU A 9 4.17 1.77 6.48
C GLU A 9 4.14 2.98 7.42
N LYS A 10 5.25 3.69 7.53
CA LYS A 10 5.36 4.86 8.38
C LYS A 10 4.38 5.95 7.96
N LYS A 11 4.24 6.17 6.67
CA LYS A 11 3.33 7.17 6.13
C LYS A 11 1.88 6.86 6.49
N ILE A 12 1.49 5.60 6.38
CA ILE A 12 0.15 5.16 6.74
C ILE A 12 -0.07 5.31 8.25
N ARG A 13 0.87 4.87 9.09
CA ARG A 13 0.75 4.96 10.54
C ARG A 13 0.70 6.40 11.04
N ASN A 14 1.38 7.31 10.34
CA ASN A 14 1.38 8.72 10.73
C ASN A 14 0.06 9.43 10.42
N ASN A 15 -0.71 8.90 9.49
CA ASN A 15 -1.97 9.51 9.06
C ASN A 15 -3.21 8.85 9.64
N PHE A 16 -3.11 7.61 10.11
CA PHE A 16 -4.25 6.85 10.63
C PHE A 16 -3.86 6.08 11.88
N GLN A 17 -4.86 5.84 12.74
CA GLN A 17 -4.68 4.93 13.85
C GLN A 17 -4.72 3.50 13.31
N ILE A 18 -3.59 2.81 13.38
CA ILE A 18 -3.43 1.47 12.83
C ILE A 18 -3.09 0.49 13.94
N ASP A 19 -3.88 -0.58 14.06
CA ASP A 19 -3.62 -1.64 15.04
C ASP A 19 -2.58 -2.62 14.52
N LYS A 20 -2.66 -2.96 13.23
CA LYS A 20 -1.72 -3.88 12.62
C LYS A 20 -1.63 -3.59 11.12
N ILE A 21 -0.43 -3.70 10.56
CA ILE A 21 -0.23 -3.51 9.13
C ILE A 21 0.81 -4.51 8.62
N GLU A 22 0.55 -5.06 7.45
CA GLU A 22 1.48 -5.93 6.75
C GLU A 22 1.55 -5.48 5.30
N ILE A 23 2.77 -5.28 4.81
CA ILE A 23 2.99 -4.89 3.42
C ILE A 23 3.75 -6.01 2.73
N ILE A 24 3.16 -6.54 1.66
CA ILE A 24 3.73 -7.65 0.92
C ILE A 24 4.14 -7.16 -0.46
N ASP A 25 5.39 -7.43 -0.84
CA ASP A 25 5.89 -7.12 -2.16
C ASP A 25 5.65 -8.33 -3.06
N ASN A 26 4.72 -8.20 -3.98
CA ASN A 26 4.37 -9.24 -4.95
C ASN A 26 5.02 -9.03 -6.30
N THR A 27 5.99 -8.15 -6.40
CA THR A 27 6.66 -7.83 -7.66
C THR A 27 7.21 -9.06 -8.37
N TYR A 28 7.74 -10.01 -7.60
CA TYR A 28 8.31 -11.24 -8.17
C TYR A 28 7.31 -12.08 -8.97
N LYS A 29 6.02 -11.95 -8.68
CA LYS A 29 4.97 -12.69 -9.41
C LYS A 29 4.80 -12.19 -10.84
N HIS A 30 5.34 -11.04 -11.16
CA HIS A 30 5.21 -10.40 -12.45
C HIS A 30 6.49 -10.43 -13.29
N LEU A 31 7.51 -11.16 -12.85
CA LEU A 31 8.81 -11.21 -13.51
C LEU A 31 8.76 -11.71 -14.95
N LYS A 32 7.79 -12.56 -15.27
CA LYS A 32 7.64 -13.13 -16.61
C LYS A 32 6.61 -12.39 -17.47
N HIS A 33 6.00 -11.35 -16.94
CA HIS A 33 5.01 -10.56 -17.66
C HIS A 33 5.70 -9.62 -18.66
N LYS A 34 5.11 -9.46 -19.84
CA LYS A 34 5.63 -8.53 -20.83
C LYS A 34 5.64 -7.09 -20.35
N SER A 35 4.70 -6.75 -19.46
CA SER A 35 4.59 -5.43 -18.88
C SER A 35 5.42 -5.25 -17.61
N TYR A 36 6.21 -6.25 -17.23
CA TYR A 36 7.05 -6.15 -16.04
C TYR A 36 8.04 -5.01 -16.16
N ASN A 37 8.07 -4.17 -15.16
CA ASN A 37 9.03 -3.10 -15.03
C ASN A 37 9.67 -3.19 -13.64
N LYS A 38 10.95 -3.49 -13.56
CA LYS A 38 11.65 -3.67 -12.28
C LYS A 38 11.71 -2.42 -11.43
N ASP A 39 11.44 -1.26 -12.03
CA ASP A 39 11.41 0.01 -11.29
C ASP A 39 10.03 0.30 -10.70
N LYS A 40 9.05 -0.56 -10.96
CA LYS A 40 7.68 -0.42 -10.44
C LYS A 40 7.31 -1.63 -9.60
N LEU A 41 6.77 -1.37 -8.43
CA LEU A 41 6.43 -2.41 -7.47
C LEU A 41 4.95 -2.81 -7.55
N HIS A 42 4.69 -4.06 -7.23
CA HIS A 42 3.34 -4.58 -7.05
C HIS A 42 3.18 -4.93 -5.57
N LEU A 43 2.40 -4.12 -4.86
CA LEU A 43 2.28 -4.24 -3.41
C LEU A 43 0.88 -4.67 -2.99
N LYS A 44 0.83 -5.42 -1.90
CA LYS A 44 -0.41 -5.74 -1.19
C LYS A 44 -0.27 -5.23 0.24
N ILE A 45 -1.24 -4.43 0.69
CA ILE A 45 -1.25 -3.91 2.04
C ILE A 45 -2.46 -4.48 2.77
N ALA A 46 -2.21 -5.20 3.86
CA ALA A 46 -3.26 -5.70 4.74
C ALA A 46 -3.23 -4.88 6.03
N ILE A 47 -4.34 -4.24 6.35
CA ILE A 47 -4.44 -3.32 7.49
C ILE A 47 -5.54 -3.77 8.43
N LYS A 48 -5.24 -3.75 9.73
CA LYS A 48 -6.23 -3.88 10.78
C LYS A 48 -6.33 -2.52 11.48
N SER A 49 -7.49 -1.89 11.38
CA SER A 49 -7.71 -0.57 11.97
C SER A 49 -9.18 -0.39 12.30
N ASN A 50 -9.48 -0.18 13.57
CA ASN A 50 -10.85 0.09 13.99
C ASN A 50 -11.37 1.39 13.37
N PHE A 51 -10.51 2.39 13.24
CA PHE A 51 -10.89 3.66 12.62
C PHE A 51 -11.31 3.46 11.16
N LEU A 52 -10.47 2.78 10.37
CA LEU A 52 -10.75 2.59 8.95
C LEU A 52 -11.98 1.71 8.72
N LYS A 53 -12.28 0.81 9.64
CA LYS A 53 -13.49 -0.01 9.58
C LYS A 53 -14.78 0.79 9.75
N THR A 54 -14.72 1.96 10.38
CA THR A 54 -15.91 2.82 10.53
C THR A 54 -16.30 3.50 9.22
N LEU A 55 -15.38 3.53 8.27
CA LEU A 55 -15.61 4.11 6.95
C LEU A 55 -16.12 3.05 5.99
N ASN A 56 -16.83 3.47 4.94
CA ASN A 56 -17.15 2.51 3.90
C ASN A 56 -15.87 2.13 3.14
N LYS A 57 -15.90 0.99 2.47
CA LYS A 57 -14.72 0.41 1.82
C LYS A 57 -14.07 1.35 0.80
N ILE A 58 -14.88 1.99 -0.01
CA ILE A 58 -14.40 2.91 -1.05
C ILE A 58 -13.70 4.10 -0.42
N GLU A 59 -14.30 4.67 0.62
CA GLU A 59 -13.77 5.83 1.31
C GLU A 59 -12.42 5.54 1.99
N ALA A 60 -12.34 4.39 2.68
CA ALA A 60 -11.11 3.96 3.33
C ALA A 60 -9.98 3.77 2.30
N HIS A 61 -10.28 3.12 1.19
CA HIS A 61 -9.30 2.92 0.11
C HIS A 61 -8.82 4.25 -0.48
N LYS A 62 -9.74 5.18 -0.71
CA LYS A 62 -9.39 6.50 -1.25
C LYS A 62 -8.46 7.27 -0.33
N LYS A 63 -8.71 7.21 0.98
CA LYS A 63 -7.86 7.89 1.95
C LYS A 63 -6.43 7.36 1.93
N ILE A 64 -6.29 6.04 1.85
CA ILE A 64 -4.96 5.42 1.78
C ILE A 64 -4.27 5.78 0.46
N MET A 65 -4.97 5.70 -0.65
CA MET A 65 -4.41 6.04 -1.95
C MET A 65 -3.98 7.50 -2.03
N ASN A 66 -4.73 8.41 -1.40
CA ASN A 66 -4.37 9.82 -1.39
C ASN A 66 -3.06 10.10 -0.69
N ILE A 67 -2.81 9.45 0.47
CA ILE A 67 -1.55 9.67 1.17
C ILE A 67 -0.37 9.00 0.48
N LEU A 68 -0.62 8.03 -0.38
CA LEU A 68 0.41 7.33 -1.15
C LEU A 68 0.49 7.83 -2.60
N ASP A 69 -0.11 8.96 -2.91
CA ASP A 69 -0.23 9.46 -4.27
C ASP A 69 1.12 9.58 -4.99
N GLU A 70 2.13 10.14 -4.33
CA GLU A 70 3.46 10.26 -4.91
C GLU A 70 4.09 8.91 -5.20
N GLU A 71 3.96 7.97 -4.25
CA GLU A 71 4.50 6.63 -4.40
C GLU A 71 3.79 5.88 -5.52
N LEU A 72 2.47 6.05 -5.63
CA LEU A 72 1.70 5.42 -6.70
C LEU A 72 2.11 5.92 -8.08
N LYS A 73 2.47 7.19 -8.19
CA LYS A 73 2.92 7.76 -9.46
C LYS A 73 4.34 7.37 -9.84
N SER A 74 5.21 7.19 -8.84
CA SER A 74 6.63 7.04 -9.09
C SER A 74 7.16 5.61 -8.95
N LYS A 75 6.69 4.85 -7.96
CA LYS A 75 7.29 3.55 -7.62
C LYS A 75 6.33 2.38 -7.55
N ILE A 76 5.05 2.63 -7.33
CA ILE A 76 4.06 1.56 -7.20
C ILE A 76 3.27 1.46 -8.50
N HIS A 77 3.34 0.30 -9.15
CA HIS A 77 2.57 0.03 -10.37
C HIS A 77 1.16 -0.46 -10.03
N SER A 78 1.07 -1.33 -9.04
CA SER A 78 -0.18 -1.95 -8.63
C SER A 78 -0.26 -2.01 -7.11
N LEU A 79 -1.39 -1.62 -6.55
CA LEU A 79 -1.60 -1.62 -5.11
C LEU A 79 -2.93 -2.29 -4.78
N GLU A 80 -2.86 -3.36 -3.99
CA GLU A 80 -4.02 -4.03 -3.44
C GLU A 80 -4.12 -3.70 -1.95
N ILE A 81 -5.29 -3.25 -1.51
CA ILE A 81 -5.51 -2.86 -0.12
C ILE A 81 -6.61 -3.73 0.47
N LYS A 82 -6.31 -4.35 1.60
CA LYS A 82 -7.29 -5.13 2.36
C LYS A 82 -7.38 -4.56 3.77
N ILE A 83 -8.60 -4.20 4.19
CA ILE A 83 -8.85 -3.65 5.51
C ILE A 83 -9.72 -4.63 6.29
N ASN A 84 -9.20 -5.07 7.42
CA ASN A 84 -9.89 -6.00 8.32
C ASN A 84 -10.39 -5.31 9.57
#